data_f2646f91263c22f0a3f300c63a404366
#
_entry.id   f2646f91263c22f0a3f300c63a404366
#
_cell.length_a   1.000
_cell.length_b   1.000
_cell.length_c   1.000
_cell.angle_alpha   90.00
_cell.angle_beta   90.00
_cell.angle_gamma   90.00
#
_symmetry.space_group_name_H-M   'P 1'
#
loop_
_entity.id
_entity.type
_entity.pdbx_description
1 polymer ?
#
loop_
_entity_poly.entity_id
_entity_poly.type
_entity_poly.pdbx_seq_one_letter_code
_entity_poly.pdbx_strand_id
1 'polypeptide(L)'
;MENERITKLRAAVKPYLTDKRYAHTLAVEQEAAALAGIYLPEKEEKLRIAALLHDITKKESTEKQLQMCAEFGIMVDEDAILAPKTFHAKTAAALAARDFAAYTDEEICRGIRYHTTGRADMTVFEAIVYLADYIEQTRTFADCVTLRQYFYSRIAKEGTANRDIILRDTMI
;
A
#
# COMPACT_ATOMS: atom_id res chain seq x y z
N MET A 1 19.89 2.21 13.82
CA MET A 1 19.79 3.60 13.34
C MET A 1 18.59 3.68 12.41
N GLU A 2 17.75 4.69 12.58
CA GLU A 2 16.62 4.89 11.66
C GLU A 2 17.15 5.19 10.25
N ASN A 3 16.53 4.59 9.23
CA ASN A 3 16.94 4.79 7.84
C ASN A 3 16.65 6.25 7.44
N GLU A 4 17.70 7.05 7.23
CA GLU A 4 17.61 8.48 6.87
C GLU A 4 16.76 8.71 5.61
N ARG A 5 16.80 7.78 4.66
CA ARG A 5 16.01 7.84 3.42
C ARG A 5 14.52 7.75 3.71
N ILE A 6 14.12 6.84 4.59
CA ILE A 6 12.71 6.68 5.05
C ILE A 6 12.27 7.92 5.83
N THR A 7 13.11 8.44 6.73
CA THR A 7 12.79 9.64 7.51
C THR A 7 12.55 10.86 6.60
N LYS A 8 13.39 11.05 5.58
CA LYS A 8 13.18 12.10 4.57
C LYS A 8 11.89 11.91 3.79
N LEU A 9 11.57 10.67 3.40
CA LEU A 9 10.36 10.38 2.65
C LEU A 9 9.10 10.62 3.49
N ARG A 10 9.06 10.24 4.78
CA ARG A 10 7.96 10.56 5.69
C ARG A 10 7.67 12.07 5.75
N ALA A 11 8.70 12.89 5.85
CA ALA A 11 8.54 14.35 5.81
C ALA A 11 8.02 14.84 4.46
N ALA A 12 8.50 14.27 3.35
CA ALA A 12 8.13 14.66 1.99
C ALA A 12 6.68 14.30 1.63
N VAL A 13 6.12 13.20 2.15
CA VAL A 13 4.73 12.78 1.86
C VAL A 13 3.71 13.52 2.72
N LYS A 14 4.10 14.06 3.87
CA LYS A 14 3.17 14.71 4.81
C LYS A 14 2.28 15.78 4.18
N PRO A 15 2.77 16.68 3.28
CA PRO A 15 1.94 17.70 2.64
C PRO A 15 0.84 17.14 1.72
N TYR A 16 0.99 15.92 1.24
CA TYR A 16 0.03 15.23 0.38
C TYR A 16 -1.15 14.62 1.16
N LEU A 17 -1.07 14.58 2.48
CA LEU A 17 -1.98 13.82 3.34
C LEU A 17 -2.65 14.75 4.37
N THR A 18 -3.86 14.38 4.82
CA THR A 18 -4.43 14.95 6.03
C THR A 18 -3.75 14.34 7.26
N ASP A 19 -3.81 14.98 8.43
CA ASP A 19 -3.18 14.44 9.65
C ASP A 19 -3.67 13.02 9.97
N LYS A 20 -4.98 12.77 9.84
CA LYS A 20 -5.56 11.43 10.02
C LYS A 20 -4.99 10.42 9.02
N ARG A 21 -4.88 10.81 7.75
CA ARG A 21 -4.33 9.93 6.70
C ARG A 21 -2.83 9.72 6.88
N TYR A 22 -2.11 10.73 7.34
CA TYR A 22 -0.69 10.60 7.64
C TYR A 22 -0.43 9.59 8.77
N ALA A 23 -1.22 9.66 9.86
CA ALA A 23 -1.12 8.67 10.95
C ALA A 23 -1.38 7.24 10.45
N HIS A 24 -2.42 7.05 9.61
CA HIS A 24 -2.70 5.78 8.95
C HIS A 24 -1.51 5.33 8.06
N THR A 25 -0.98 6.22 7.23
CA THR A 25 0.16 5.91 6.33
C THR A 25 1.40 5.45 7.10
N LEU A 26 1.69 6.06 8.25
CA LEU A 26 2.77 5.60 9.13
C LEU A 26 2.49 4.22 9.74
N ALA A 27 1.23 3.92 10.08
CA ALA A 27 0.85 2.60 10.57
C ALA A 27 0.96 1.53 9.47
N VAL A 28 0.56 1.86 8.23
CA VAL A 28 0.77 0.98 7.06
C VAL A 28 2.26 0.72 6.81
N GLU A 29 3.09 1.73 6.93
CA GLU A 29 4.54 1.59 6.79
C GLU A 29 5.14 0.63 7.82
N GLN A 30 4.70 0.74 9.08
CA GLN A 30 5.14 -0.17 10.15
C GLN A 30 4.66 -1.60 9.91
N GLU A 31 3.41 -1.77 9.48
CA GLU A 31 2.84 -3.07 9.15
C GLU A 31 3.57 -3.71 7.96
N ALA A 32 3.84 -2.93 6.90
CA ALA A 32 4.61 -3.38 5.75
C ALA A 32 6.03 -3.84 6.12
N ALA A 33 6.69 -3.16 7.06
CA ALA A 33 7.99 -3.57 7.59
C ALA A 33 7.89 -4.89 8.38
N ALA A 34 6.85 -5.06 9.20
CA ALA A 34 6.61 -6.32 9.93
C ALA A 34 6.37 -7.50 8.98
N LEU A 35 5.53 -7.30 7.96
CA LEU A 35 5.27 -8.30 6.93
C LEU A 35 6.51 -8.59 6.07
N ALA A 36 7.32 -7.57 5.77
CA ALA A 36 8.60 -7.75 5.09
C ALA A 36 9.51 -8.70 5.86
N GLY A 37 9.62 -8.55 7.18
CA GLY A 37 10.42 -9.45 8.02
C GLY A 37 10.00 -10.93 7.92
N ILE A 38 8.73 -11.20 7.60
CA ILE A 38 8.21 -12.55 7.43
C ILE A 38 8.47 -13.09 6.00
N TYR A 39 8.28 -12.26 4.98
CA TYR A 39 8.18 -12.69 3.59
C TYR A 39 9.35 -12.27 2.70
N LEU A 40 9.81 -11.03 2.81
CA LEU A 40 10.78 -10.39 1.91
C LEU A 40 11.72 -9.45 2.69
N PRO A 41 12.50 -9.97 3.65
CA PRO A 41 13.35 -9.12 4.50
C PRO A 41 14.35 -8.27 3.71
N GLU A 42 14.80 -8.75 2.56
CA GLU A 42 15.69 -8.02 1.65
C GLU A 42 15.01 -6.84 0.93
N LYS A 43 13.67 -6.76 0.95
CA LYS A 43 12.87 -5.70 0.32
C LYS A 43 12.15 -4.80 1.32
N GLU A 44 12.51 -4.86 2.61
CA GLU A 44 11.85 -4.07 3.65
C GLU A 44 11.81 -2.58 3.29
N GLU A 45 12.94 -1.99 2.87
CA GLU A 45 12.98 -0.57 2.50
C GLU A 45 12.01 -0.24 1.37
N LYS A 46 11.95 -1.06 0.32
CA LYS A 46 11.03 -0.86 -0.80
C LYS A 46 9.56 -0.97 -0.37
N LEU A 47 9.22 -1.90 0.50
CA LEU A 47 7.87 -2.08 1.04
C LEU A 47 7.46 -0.88 1.89
N ARG A 48 8.36 -0.35 2.71
CA ARG A 48 8.13 0.87 3.48
C ARG A 48 7.92 2.09 2.56
N ILE A 49 8.69 2.20 1.47
CA ILE A 49 8.51 3.27 0.47
C ILE A 49 7.14 3.15 -0.20
N ALA A 50 6.75 1.96 -0.66
CA ALA A 50 5.44 1.73 -1.26
C ALA A 50 4.30 2.10 -0.29
N ALA A 51 4.40 1.70 0.97
CA ALA A 51 3.47 2.04 2.02
C ALA A 51 3.36 3.55 2.29
N LEU A 52 4.49 4.28 2.28
CA LEU A 52 4.47 5.74 2.46
C LEU A 52 3.83 6.48 1.29
N LEU A 53 3.88 5.92 0.08
CA LEU A 53 3.41 6.56 -1.14
C LEU A 53 2.02 6.09 -1.59
N HIS A 54 1.44 5.02 -1.00
CA HIS A 54 0.22 4.39 -1.53
C HIS A 54 -0.99 5.33 -1.61
N ASP A 55 -1.13 6.25 -0.67
CA ASP A 55 -2.32 7.10 -0.50
C ASP A 55 -2.06 8.60 -0.76
N ILE A 56 -0.95 8.99 -1.40
CA ILE A 56 -0.55 10.41 -1.59
C ILE A 56 -1.55 11.24 -2.41
N THR A 57 -2.47 10.60 -3.13
CA THR A 57 -3.55 11.28 -3.87
C THR A 57 -4.93 11.03 -3.27
N LYS A 58 -5.04 10.31 -2.14
CA LYS A 58 -6.32 9.89 -1.54
C LYS A 58 -7.24 11.04 -1.13
N LYS A 59 -6.69 12.20 -0.79
CA LYS A 59 -7.46 13.38 -0.39
C LYS A 59 -8.08 14.13 -1.56
N GLU A 60 -7.65 13.85 -2.78
CA GLU A 60 -8.11 14.57 -3.96
C GLU A 60 -9.56 14.20 -4.29
N SER A 61 -10.33 15.19 -4.81
CA SER A 61 -11.71 14.96 -5.25
C SER A 61 -11.76 14.04 -6.47
N THR A 62 -12.91 13.45 -6.75
CA THR A 62 -13.10 12.59 -7.94
C THR A 62 -12.76 13.34 -9.22
N GLU A 63 -13.15 14.61 -9.35
CA GLU A 63 -12.84 15.46 -10.49
C GLU A 63 -11.34 15.65 -10.66
N LYS A 64 -10.62 15.90 -9.54
CA LYS A 64 -9.16 16.02 -9.55
C LYS A 64 -8.49 14.69 -9.90
N GLN A 65 -9.00 13.57 -9.37
CA GLN A 65 -8.52 12.24 -9.74
C GLN A 65 -8.67 11.96 -11.24
N LEU A 66 -9.79 12.34 -11.85
CA LEU A 66 -10.02 12.19 -13.29
C LEU A 66 -9.08 13.08 -14.11
N GLN A 67 -8.84 14.33 -13.68
CA GLN A 67 -7.85 15.21 -14.31
C GLN A 67 -6.44 14.56 -14.24
N MET A 68 -6.06 14.04 -13.10
CA MET A 68 -4.78 13.35 -12.95
C MET A 68 -4.68 12.10 -13.83
N CYS A 69 -5.79 11.34 -13.97
CA CYS A 69 -5.81 10.20 -14.90
C CYS A 69 -5.53 10.68 -16.33
N ALA A 70 -6.15 11.76 -16.78
CA ALA A 70 -5.91 12.34 -18.12
C ALA A 70 -4.46 12.83 -18.27
N GLU A 71 -3.94 13.55 -17.28
CA GLU A 71 -2.55 14.06 -17.27
C GLU A 71 -1.51 12.94 -17.35
N PHE A 72 -1.78 11.81 -16.68
CA PHE A 72 -0.88 10.64 -16.65
C PHE A 72 -1.14 9.61 -17.75
N GLY A 73 -2.12 9.87 -18.66
CA GLY A 73 -2.49 8.92 -19.71
C GLY A 73 -3.10 7.62 -19.17
N ILE A 74 -3.72 7.67 -17.99
CA ILE A 74 -4.37 6.52 -17.35
C ILE A 74 -5.76 6.35 -17.99
N MET A 75 -6.00 5.21 -18.63
CA MET A 75 -7.31 4.87 -19.16
C MET A 75 -8.33 4.68 -18.03
N VAL A 76 -9.49 5.30 -18.20
CA VAL A 76 -10.64 5.19 -17.29
C VAL A 76 -11.76 4.54 -18.09
N ASP A 77 -12.08 3.31 -17.75
CA ASP A 77 -13.21 2.56 -18.32
C ASP A 77 -14.51 2.81 -17.53
N GLU A 78 -15.62 2.30 -18.05
CA GLU A 78 -16.93 2.47 -17.41
C GLU A 78 -16.98 1.86 -16.00
N ASP A 79 -16.35 0.70 -15.78
CA ASP A 79 -16.29 0.05 -14.47
C ASP A 79 -15.49 0.87 -13.45
N ALA A 80 -14.42 1.53 -13.90
CA ALA A 80 -13.64 2.43 -13.04
C ALA A 80 -14.47 3.65 -12.63
N ILE A 81 -15.34 4.18 -13.50
CA ILE A 81 -16.24 5.31 -13.17
C ILE A 81 -17.23 4.91 -12.07
N LEU A 82 -17.70 3.67 -12.04
CA LEU A 82 -18.59 3.16 -11.00
C LEU A 82 -17.89 2.96 -9.65
N ALA A 83 -16.54 2.90 -9.63
CA ALA A 83 -15.73 2.71 -8.44
C ALA A 83 -14.70 3.85 -8.25
N PRO A 84 -15.11 5.12 -8.14
CA PRO A 84 -14.18 6.26 -8.13
C PRO A 84 -13.18 6.23 -6.96
N LYS A 85 -13.52 5.53 -5.88
CA LYS A 85 -12.63 5.35 -4.74
C LYS A 85 -11.35 4.56 -5.07
N THR A 86 -11.27 3.92 -6.23
CA THR A 86 -10.09 3.15 -6.68
C THR A 86 -9.10 4.00 -7.49
N PHE A 87 -9.48 5.18 -7.96
CA PHE A 87 -8.61 6.03 -8.77
C PHE A 87 -7.32 6.42 -8.06
N HIS A 88 -7.39 6.69 -6.75
CA HIS A 88 -6.21 7.12 -6.00
C HIS A 88 -5.04 6.13 -6.12
N ALA A 89 -5.27 4.84 -6.21
CA ALA A 89 -4.20 3.85 -6.35
C ALA A 89 -3.47 4.02 -7.71
N LYS A 90 -4.23 4.31 -8.78
CA LYS A 90 -3.68 4.57 -10.11
C LYS A 90 -2.89 5.88 -10.14
N THR A 91 -3.51 6.94 -9.65
CA THR A 91 -2.91 8.29 -9.66
C THR A 91 -1.75 8.42 -8.67
N ALA A 92 -1.81 7.76 -7.51
CA ALA A 92 -0.69 7.71 -6.57
C ALA A 92 0.53 7.00 -7.16
N ALA A 93 0.35 5.89 -7.86
CA ALA A 93 1.44 5.20 -8.52
C ALA A 93 2.11 6.07 -9.60
N ALA A 94 1.31 6.76 -10.42
CA ALA A 94 1.82 7.65 -11.46
C ALA A 94 2.50 8.90 -10.87
N LEU A 95 1.92 9.52 -9.85
CA LEU A 95 2.52 10.66 -9.13
C LEU A 95 3.84 10.25 -8.46
N ALA A 96 3.87 9.06 -7.83
CA ALA A 96 5.06 8.52 -7.19
C ALA A 96 6.19 8.31 -8.21
N ALA A 97 5.89 7.73 -9.36
CA ALA A 97 6.87 7.56 -10.44
C ALA A 97 7.43 8.88 -10.98
N ARG A 98 6.63 9.94 -11.03
CA ARG A 98 7.04 11.25 -11.51
C ARG A 98 7.79 12.06 -10.45
N ASP A 99 7.17 12.26 -9.27
CA ASP A 99 7.63 13.25 -8.28
C ASP A 99 8.56 12.63 -7.24
N PHE A 100 8.50 11.30 -7.08
CA PHE A 100 9.34 10.54 -6.16
C PHE A 100 10.24 9.52 -6.88
N ALA A 101 10.63 9.81 -8.12
CA ALA A 101 11.45 8.92 -8.96
C ALA A 101 12.76 8.45 -8.29
N ALA A 102 13.36 9.27 -7.40
CA ALA A 102 14.54 8.88 -6.63
C ALA A 102 14.27 7.77 -5.59
N TYR A 103 13.00 7.53 -5.26
CA TYR A 103 12.56 6.52 -4.28
C TYR A 103 11.92 5.31 -4.94
N THR A 104 11.40 5.43 -6.16
CA THR A 104 10.52 4.44 -6.77
C THR A 104 11.20 3.68 -7.90
N ASP A 105 10.74 2.47 -8.10
CA ASP A 105 10.97 1.64 -9.28
C ASP A 105 9.65 1.01 -9.71
N GLU A 106 9.69 0.16 -10.74
CA GLU A 106 8.49 -0.51 -11.27
C GLU A 106 7.80 -1.37 -10.21
N GLU A 107 8.53 -2.09 -9.37
CA GLU A 107 7.98 -2.98 -8.34
C GLU A 107 7.22 -2.17 -7.28
N ILE A 108 7.79 -1.04 -6.82
CA ILE A 108 7.17 -0.13 -5.87
C ILE A 108 5.89 0.48 -6.47
N CYS A 109 5.98 0.97 -7.71
CA CYS A 109 4.83 1.56 -8.41
C CYS A 109 3.69 0.54 -8.60
N ARG A 110 4.00 -0.72 -8.87
CA ARG A 110 3.00 -1.79 -8.98
C ARG A 110 2.36 -2.10 -7.62
N GLY A 111 3.13 -2.16 -6.54
CA GLY A 111 2.58 -2.29 -5.19
C GLY A 111 1.59 -1.17 -4.86
N ILE A 112 1.94 0.09 -5.16
CA ILE A 112 1.05 1.24 -5.00
C ILE A 112 -0.19 1.09 -5.90
N ARG A 113 -0.01 0.71 -7.16
CA ARG A 113 -1.08 0.63 -8.16
C ARG A 113 -2.18 -0.35 -7.79
N TYR A 114 -1.83 -1.47 -7.16
CA TYR A 114 -2.75 -2.57 -6.88
C TYR A 114 -3.15 -2.69 -5.41
N HIS A 115 -2.74 -1.76 -4.54
CA HIS A 115 -3.02 -1.85 -3.12
C HIS A 115 -4.51 -1.79 -2.73
N THR A 116 -5.37 -1.26 -3.61
CA THR A 116 -6.82 -1.14 -3.34
C THR A 116 -7.64 -2.22 -4.04
N THR A 117 -7.33 -2.51 -5.30
CA THR A 117 -8.14 -3.41 -6.13
C THR A 117 -7.60 -4.83 -6.16
N GLY A 118 -6.33 -5.02 -5.83
CA GLY A 118 -5.63 -6.23 -6.17
C GLY A 118 -5.55 -6.43 -7.70
N ARG A 119 -5.08 -7.58 -8.11
CA ARG A 119 -5.11 -8.12 -9.47
C ARG A 119 -4.92 -9.63 -9.44
N ALA A 120 -5.20 -10.31 -10.57
CA ALA A 120 -4.78 -11.70 -10.73
C ALA A 120 -3.24 -11.80 -10.66
N ASP A 121 -2.75 -12.89 -10.10
CA ASP A 121 -1.31 -13.19 -9.99
C ASP A 121 -0.48 -12.08 -9.32
N MET A 122 -0.98 -11.53 -8.22
CA MET A 122 -0.21 -10.57 -7.40
C MET A 122 1.11 -11.20 -6.97
N THR A 123 2.19 -10.44 -7.09
CA THR A 123 3.46 -10.81 -6.47
C THR A 123 3.34 -10.74 -4.95
N VAL A 124 4.23 -11.42 -4.22
CA VAL A 124 4.29 -11.32 -2.74
C VAL A 124 4.48 -9.87 -2.29
N PHE A 125 5.25 -9.08 -3.03
CA PHE A 125 5.44 -7.66 -2.76
C PHE A 125 4.11 -6.87 -2.84
N GLU A 126 3.36 -7.04 -3.92
CA GLU A 126 2.05 -6.40 -4.12
C GLU A 126 1.05 -6.83 -3.04
N ALA A 127 1.02 -8.13 -2.71
CA ALA A 127 0.16 -8.68 -1.67
C ALA A 127 0.48 -8.11 -0.29
N ILE A 128 1.76 -7.90 0.04
CA ILE A 128 2.17 -7.27 1.31
C ILE A 128 1.66 -5.83 1.39
N VAL A 129 1.80 -5.02 0.33
CA VAL A 129 1.32 -3.62 0.35
C VAL A 129 -0.21 -3.58 0.53
N TYR A 130 -0.94 -4.43 -0.20
CA TYR A 130 -2.39 -4.58 -0.07
C TYR A 130 -2.80 -4.98 1.35
N LEU A 131 -2.18 -6.04 1.89
CA LEU A 131 -2.52 -6.56 3.21
C LEU A 131 -2.17 -5.56 4.31
N ALA A 132 -1.01 -4.90 4.25
CA ALA A 132 -0.57 -3.92 5.23
C ALA A 132 -1.58 -2.77 5.36
N ASP A 133 -2.09 -2.22 4.24
CA ASP A 133 -3.14 -1.20 4.26
C ASP A 133 -4.42 -1.71 4.94
N TYR A 134 -4.76 -2.98 4.76
CA TYR A 134 -6.00 -3.54 5.30
C TYR A 134 -5.92 -3.87 6.79
N ILE A 135 -4.77 -4.39 7.27
CA ILE A 135 -4.64 -4.93 8.64
C ILE A 135 -3.83 -4.06 9.60
N GLU A 136 -3.37 -2.86 9.22
CA GLU A 136 -2.58 -2.00 10.11
C GLU A 136 -3.31 -1.68 11.42
N GLN A 137 -2.53 -1.40 12.49
CA GLN A 137 -3.02 -1.39 13.88
C GLN A 137 -4.06 -0.31 14.18
N THR A 138 -4.12 0.78 13.41
CA THR A 138 -5.09 1.87 13.66
C THR A 138 -6.47 1.60 13.06
N ARG A 139 -6.60 0.56 12.22
CA ARG A 139 -7.88 0.11 11.67
C ARG A 139 -8.71 -0.60 12.74
N THR A 140 -9.88 -0.04 13.02
CA THR A 140 -10.84 -0.55 14.04
C THR A 140 -12.08 -1.19 13.43
N PHE A 141 -12.22 -1.23 12.10
CA PHE A 141 -13.32 -1.93 11.44
C PHE A 141 -13.26 -3.44 11.77
N ALA A 142 -14.42 -4.03 12.04
CA ALA A 142 -14.52 -5.43 12.48
C ALA A 142 -13.80 -6.39 11.53
N ASP A 143 -13.96 -6.21 10.22
CA ASP A 143 -13.33 -7.05 9.20
C ASP A 143 -11.79 -6.94 9.22
N CYS A 144 -11.26 -5.70 9.38
CA CYS A 144 -9.82 -5.48 9.48
C CYS A 144 -9.23 -6.13 10.74
N VAL A 145 -9.92 -5.99 11.87
CA VAL A 145 -9.51 -6.59 13.15
C VAL A 145 -9.54 -8.11 13.06
N THR A 146 -10.60 -8.68 12.51
CA THR A 146 -10.76 -10.12 12.33
C THR A 146 -9.68 -10.69 11.43
N LEU A 147 -9.42 -10.05 10.29
CA LEU A 147 -8.39 -10.51 9.36
C LEU A 147 -6.98 -10.41 9.95
N ARG A 148 -6.68 -9.32 10.66
CA ARG A 148 -5.42 -9.16 11.41
C ARG A 148 -5.21 -10.29 12.41
N GLN A 149 -6.23 -10.59 13.23
CA GLN A 149 -6.18 -11.66 14.21
C GLN A 149 -6.01 -13.02 13.54
N TYR A 150 -6.74 -13.29 12.47
CA TYR A 150 -6.60 -14.50 11.68
C TYR A 150 -5.19 -14.68 11.16
N PHE A 151 -4.65 -13.67 10.49
CA PHE A 151 -3.31 -13.71 9.92
C PHE A 151 -2.24 -13.99 10.99
N TYR A 152 -2.17 -13.14 12.02
CA TYR A 152 -1.12 -13.27 13.04
C TYR A 152 -1.26 -14.50 13.91
N SER A 153 -2.48 -14.95 14.19
CA SER A 153 -2.69 -16.21 14.93
C SER A 153 -2.18 -17.43 14.14
N ARG A 154 -2.35 -17.42 12.83
CA ARG A 154 -1.81 -18.48 11.97
C ARG A 154 -0.30 -18.45 11.89
N ILE A 155 0.31 -17.26 11.71
CA ILE A 155 1.77 -17.12 11.74
C ILE A 155 2.33 -17.63 13.08
N ALA A 156 1.71 -17.25 14.19
CA ALA A 156 2.15 -17.69 15.53
C ALA A 156 2.02 -19.21 15.74
N LYS A 157 0.94 -19.82 15.21
CA LYS A 157 0.64 -21.24 15.39
C LYS A 157 1.40 -22.15 14.44
N GLU A 158 1.48 -21.76 13.16
CA GLU A 158 2.01 -22.59 12.07
C GLU A 158 3.46 -22.27 11.74
N GLY A 159 3.96 -21.14 12.22
CA GLY A 159 5.30 -20.66 11.93
C GLY A 159 5.46 -20.16 10.49
N THR A 160 6.68 -19.71 10.16
CA THR A 160 6.98 -19.15 8.83
C THR A 160 7.10 -20.21 7.72
N ALA A 161 7.13 -21.51 8.06
CA ALA A 161 7.19 -22.58 7.06
C ALA A 161 5.96 -22.60 6.13
N ASN A 162 4.79 -22.22 6.64
CA ASN A 162 3.52 -22.16 5.88
C ASN A 162 3.15 -20.74 5.45
N ARG A 163 4.07 -19.79 5.55
CA ARG A 163 3.79 -18.36 5.31
C ARG A 163 3.10 -18.06 3.97
N ASP A 164 3.51 -18.72 2.89
CA ASP A 164 2.95 -18.48 1.54
C ASP A 164 1.49 -18.93 1.45
N ILE A 165 1.15 -20.04 2.12
CA ILE A 165 -0.23 -20.53 2.23
C ILE A 165 -1.06 -19.54 3.07
N ILE A 166 -0.51 -19.07 4.19
CA ILE A 166 -1.18 -18.13 5.07
C ILE A 166 -1.47 -16.82 4.33
N LEU A 167 -0.49 -16.28 3.58
CA LEU A 167 -0.67 -15.08 2.78
C LEU A 167 -1.78 -15.27 1.74
N ARG A 168 -1.73 -16.34 0.97
CA ARG A 168 -2.74 -16.66 -0.04
C ARG A 168 -4.13 -16.75 0.58
N ASP A 169 -4.29 -17.49 1.68
CA ASP A 169 -5.59 -17.71 2.34
C ASP A 169 -6.12 -16.42 2.99
N THR A 170 -5.25 -15.44 3.26
CA THR A 170 -5.62 -14.14 3.82
C THR A 170 -6.08 -13.16 2.73
N MET A 171 -5.65 -13.36 1.49
CA MET A 171 -5.96 -12.49 0.35
C MET A 171 -7.25 -12.84 -0.41
N ILE A 172 -8.00 -13.87 0.03
CA ILE A 172 -9.26 -14.33 -0.63
C ILE A 172 -10.47 -13.52 -0.16
#